data_e0d1c129f9b8e13fbcb8e12033596e88
#
_entry.id   e0d1c129f9b8e13fbcb8e12033596e88
#
_cell.length_a   1.000
_cell.length_b   1.000
_cell.length_c   1.000
_cell.angle_alpha   90.00
_cell.angle_beta   90.00
_cell.angle_gamma   90.00
#
_symmetry.space_group_name_H-M   'P 1'
#
loop_
_entity.id
_entity.type
_entity.pdbx_description
1 polymer ?
#
loop_
_entity_poly.entity_id
_entity_poly.type
_entity_poly.pdbx_seq_one_letter_code
_entity_poly.pdbx_strand_id
1 'polypeptide(L)'
;MGNTLKKLGEAELEIMQVVWNSGNPVTSNYILKELQERRSWQLSTLMTSLTRLADKGFISCDRSTGRNLYTSIISENEYKTGASKHFLEKLYNNSIQNMITALYDSKEIKNSDIEELRNFLDQLEDD
;
A
#
# COMPACT_ATOMS: atom_id res chain seq x y z
N MET A 1 3.92 10.38 18.79
CA MET A 1 4.56 10.06 18.51
C MET A 1 4.59 9.73 17.36
N GLY A 2 4.97 10.05 16.86
CA GLY A 2 5.00 9.93 15.53
C GLY A 2 5.22 8.60 15.07
N ASN A 3 4.21 7.98 14.84
CA ASN A 3 4.33 6.71 14.26
C ASN A 3 4.73 6.88 12.84
N THR A 4 5.99 6.87 12.62
CA THR A 4 6.49 6.79 11.27
C THR A 4 6.24 5.38 10.80
N LEU A 5 5.32 5.21 9.90
CA LEU A 5 5.08 3.90 9.29
C LEU A 5 6.33 3.49 8.54
N LYS A 6 6.78 2.26 8.76
CA LYS A 6 7.91 1.73 8.04
C LYS A 6 7.52 1.53 6.58
N LYS A 7 8.46 1.81 5.70
CA LYS A 7 8.22 1.66 4.28
C LYS A 7 8.20 0.19 3.91
N LEU A 8 7.26 -0.19 3.05
CA LEU A 8 7.19 -1.55 2.53
C LEU A 8 8.00 -1.67 1.25
N GLY A 9 8.73 -2.78 1.14
CA GLY A 9 9.35 -3.12 -0.12
C GLY A 9 8.29 -3.56 -1.12
N GLU A 10 8.69 -3.71 -2.37
CA GLU A 10 7.76 -4.08 -3.44
C GLU A 10 7.07 -5.41 -3.17
N ALA A 11 7.82 -6.42 -2.76
CA ALA A 11 7.26 -7.73 -2.47
C ALA A 11 6.30 -7.68 -1.27
N GLU A 12 6.69 -6.94 -0.23
CA GLU A 12 5.85 -6.79 0.95
C GLU A 12 4.55 -6.08 0.63
N LEU A 13 4.61 -5.08 -0.25
CA LEU A 13 3.42 -4.35 -0.67
C LEU A 13 2.45 -5.26 -1.43
N GLU A 14 2.98 -6.14 -2.29
CA GLU A 14 2.14 -7.11 -2.99
C GLU A 14 1.37 -7.99 -2.01
N ILE A 15 2.05 -8.45 -0.97
CA ILE A 15 1.40 -9.26 0.07
C ILE A 15 0.30 -8.48 0.77
N MET A 16 0.63 -7.25 1.19
CA MET A 16 -0.35 -6.42 1.88
C MET A 16 -1.56 -6.10 1.02
N GLN A 17 -1.37 -5.92 -0.29
CA GLN A 17 -2.50 -5.68 -1.19
C GLN A 17 -3.47 -6.86 -1.21
N VAL A 18 -2.95 -8.09 -1.15
CA VAL A 18 -3.81 -9.27 -1.06
C VAL A 18 -4.57 -9.28 0.27
N VAL A 19 -3.87 -9.01 1.37
CA VAL A 19 -4.48 -9.00 2.70
C VAL A 19 -5.55 -7.91 2.79
N TRP A 20 -5.25 -6.71 2.33
CA TRP A 20 -6.20 -5.59 2.35
C TRP A 20 -7.43 -5.89 1.49
N ASN A 21 -7.23 -6.45 0.30
CA ASN A 21 -8.34 -6.72 -0.62
C ASN A 21 -9.28 -7.81 -0.13
N SER A 22 -8.79 -8.73 0.70
CA SER A 22 -9.62 -9.83 1.18
C SER A 22 -10.69 -9.38 2.17
N GLY A 23 -10.37 -8.36 2.98
CA GLY A 23 -11.29 -7.86 4.00
C GLY A 23 -11.49 -8.80 5.18
N ASN A 24 -10.89 -9.97 5.17
CA ASN A 24 -11.05 -11.01 6.20
C ASN A 24 -9.70 -11.63 6.50
N PRO A 25 -9.55 -12.32 7.66
CA PRO A 25 -8.32 -13.06 7.92
C PRO A 25 -8.08 -14.10 6.82
N VAL A 26 -6.82 -14.23 6.42
CA VAL A 26 -6.45 -15.13 5.33
C VAL A 26 -5.29 -16.04 5.72
N THR A 27 -5.21 -17.20 5.06
CA THR A 27 -4.11 -18.14 5.27
C THR A 27 -2.96 -17.82 4.32
N SER A 28 -1.77 -18.37 4.64
CA SER A 28 -0.62 -18.23 3.75
C SER A 28 -0.89 -18.87 2.38
N ASN A 29 -1.65 -19.97 2.36
CA ASN A 29 -2.00 -20.63 1.09
C ASN A 29 -2.87 -19.75 0.21
N TYR A 30 -3.82 -19.05 0.82
CA TYR A 30 -4.65 -18.11 0.07
C TYR A 30 -3.80 -16.98 -0.52
N ILE A 31 -2.92 -16.43 0.30
CA ILE A 31 -2.04 -15.34 -0.15
C ILE A 31 -1.15 -15.81 -1.30
N LEU A 32 -0.56 -17.00 -1.14
CA LEU A 32 0.31 -17.56 -2.17
C LEU A 32 -0.42 -17.73 -3.49
N LYS A 33 -1.65 -18.25 -3.44
CA LYS A 33 -2.45 -18.46 -4.63
C LYS A 33 -2.73 -17.15 -5.37
N GLU A 34 -3.09 -16.12 -4.62
CA GLU A 34 -3.37 -14.81 -5.22
C GLU A 34 -2.13 -14.17 -5.81
N LEU A 35 -0.98 -14.37 -5.18
CA LEU A 35 0.28 -13.81 -5.66
C LEU A 35 0.80 -14.51 -6.91
N GLN A 36 0.47 -15.79 -7.11
CA GLN A 36 0.91 -16.55 -8.27
C GLN A 36 0.42 -15.95 -9.58
N GLU A 37 -0.65 -15.19 -9.55
CA GLU A 37 -1.19 -14.54 -10.73
C GLU A 37 -0.29 -13.41 -11.22
N ARG A 38 0.59 -12.89 -10.34
CA ARG A 38 1.44 -11.75 -10.65
C ARG A 38 2.85 -12.18 -11.04
N ARG A 39 3.40 -13.12 -10.29
CA ARG A 39 4.72 -13.67 -10.54
C ARG A 39 4.88 -14.92 -9.69
N SER A 40 5.92 -15.68 -10.01
CA SER A 40 6.17 -16.92 -9.29
C SER A 40 6.69 -16.64 -7.89
N TRP A 41 5.91 -17.01 -6.88
CA TRP A 41 6.28 -16.90 -5.48
C TRP A 41 6.53 -18.28 -4.91
N GLN A 42 7.58 -18.42 -4.10
CA GLN A 42 7.81 -19.65 -3.37
C GLN A 42 7.27 -19.49 -1.96
N LEU A 43 6.76 -20.58 -1.40
CA LEU A 43 6.17 -20.56 -0.06
C LEU A 43 7.18 -20.08 0.98
N SER A 44 8.44 -20.54 0.90
CA SER A 44 9.45 -20.13 1.86
C SER A 44 9.70 -18.63 1.84
N THR A 45 9.72 -18.03 0.65
CA THR A 45 9.89 -16.58 0.50
C THR A 45 8.70 -15.84 1.10
N LEU A 46 7.50 -16.35 0.84
CA LEU A 46 6.28 -15.75 1.42
C LEU A 46 6.31 -15.80 2.93
N MET A 47 6.67 -16.96 3.51
CA MET A 47 6.69 -17.11 4.97
C MET A 47 7.70 -16.16 5.62
N THR A 48 8.87 -15.99 4.99
CA THR A 48 9.87 -15.04 5.48
C THR A 48 9.32 -13.62 5.46
N SER A 49 8.66 -13.25 4.37
CA SER A 49 8.09 -11.91 4.22
C SER A 49 6.95 -11.66 5.20
N LEU A 50 6.12 -12.69 5.46
CA LEU A 50 5.04 -12.57 6.44
C LEU A 50 5.59 -12.35 7.85
N THR A 51 6.68 -13.03 8.19
CA THR A 51 7.33 -12.83 9.49
C THR A 51 7.84 -11.39 9.60
N ARG A 52 8.46 -10.89 8.56
CA ARG A 52 8.95 -9.50 8.55
C ARG A 52 7.82 -8.49 8.68
N LEU A 53 6.70 -8.73 7.99
CA LEU A 53 5.54 -7.85 8.09
C LEU A 53 4.94 -7.85 9.48
N ALA A 54 4.90 -9.01 10.13
CA ALA A 54 4.43 -9.10 11.51
C ALA A 54 5.37 -8.34 12.45
N ASP A 55 6.67 -8.49 12.25
CA ASP A 55 7.68 -7.80 13.07
C ASP A 55 7.59 -6.27 12.89
N LYS A 56 7.27 -5.82 11.69
CA LYS A 56 7.09 -4.40 11.41
C LYS A 56 5.77 -3.84 11.93
N GLY A 57 4.86 -4.70 12.37
CA GLY A 57 3.57 -4.28 12.91
C GLY A 57 2.48 -4.07 11.87
N PHE A 58 2.63 -4.64 10.67
CA PHE A 58 1.63 -4.51 9.61
C PHE A 58 0.53 -5.56 9.67
N ILE A 59 0.87 -6.76 10.13
CA ILE A 59 -0.10 -7.85 10.22
C ILE A 59 0.03 -8.54 11.57
N SER A 60 -1.06 -9.21 11.97
CA SER A 60 -1.04 -10.12 13.11
C SER A 60 -1.30 -11.52 12.60
N CYS A 61 -0.78 -12.50 13.32
CA CYS A 61 -0.96 -13.90 12.99
C CYS A 61 -1.66 -14.61 14.14
N ASP A 62 -2.83 -15.16 13.85
CA ASP A 62 -3.60 -15.93 14.83
C ASP A 62 -3.38 -17.41 14.56
N ARG A 63 -2.84 -18.12 15.53
CA ARG A 63 -2.55 -19.56 15.41
C ARG A 63 -3.50 -20.44 16.23
N SER A 64 -4.51 -19.85 16.83
CA SER A 64 -5.41 -20.54 17.76
C SER A 64 -6.23 -21.65 17.13
N THR A 65 -6.47 -21.56 15.79
CA THR A 65 -7.29 -22.54 15.10
C THR A 65 -6.51 -23.68 14.47
N GLY A 66 -5.21 -23.76 14.71
CA GLY A 66 -4.36 -24.76 14.09
C GLY A 66 -3.83 -24.34 12.72
N ARG A 67 -4.28 -23.21 12.22
CA ARG A 67 -3.77 -22.58 10.99
C ARG A 67 -3.32 -21.18 11.33
N ASN A 68 -2.36 -20.69 10.56
CA ASN A 68 -1.96 -19.30 10.68
C ASN A 68 -2.95 -18.45 9.88
N LEU A 69 -3.67 -17.57 10.59
CA LEU A 69 -4.58 -16.62 9.96
C LEU A 69 -3.99 -15.22 10.10
N TYR A 70 -3.82 -14.56 8.98
CA TYR A 70 -3.20 -13.24 8.93
C TYR A 70 -4.22 -12.16 8.75
N THR A 71 -4.11 -11.11 9.56
CA THR A 71 -5.03 -9.97 9.54
C THR A 71 -4.22 -8.69 9.52
N SER A 72 -4.65 -7.71 8.72
CA SER A 72 -3.97 -6.42 8.67
C SER A 72 -4.19 -5.64 9.96
N ILE A 73 -3.12 -5.06 10.50
CA ILE A 73 -3.19 -4.16 11.65
C ILE A 73 -3.29 -2.73 11.15
N ILE A 74 -2.58 -2.42 10.06
CA ILE A 74 -2.56 -1.08 9.46
C ILE A 74 -3.43 -1.12 8.23
N SER A 75 -4.40 -0.20 8.13
CA SER A 75 -5.30 -0.16 6.96
C SER A 75 -4.55 0.28 5.71
N GLU A 76 -5.11 -0.06 4.57
CA GLU A 76 -4.58 0.35 3.28
C GLU A 76 -4.52 1.88 3.17
N ASN A 77 -5.60 2.54 3.58
CA ASN A 77 -5.68 3.99 3.51
C ASN A 77 -4.62 4.64 4.42
N GLU A 78 -4.45 4.10 5.59
CA GLU A 78 -3.47 4.58 6.55
C GLU A 78 -2.06 4.50 5.98
N TYR A 79 -1.73 3.36 5.38
CA TYR A 79 -0.41 3.20 4.77
C TYR A 79 -0.22 4.12 3.58
N LYS A 80 -1.21 4.19 2.69
CA LYS A 80 -1.12 5.02 1.48
C LYS A 80 -0.94 6.49 1.82
N THR A 81 -1.68 6.96 2.82
CA THR A 81 -1.58 8.35 3.25
C THR A 81 -0.19 8.66 3.79
N GLY A 82 0.34 7.79 4.65
CA GLY A 82 1.67 7.97 5.22
C GLY A 82 2.76 7.91 4.16
N ALA A 83 2.66 6.94 3.24
CA ALA A 83 3.65 6.78 2.18
C ALA A 83 3.63 7.97 1.22
N SER A 84 2.44 8.46 0.86
CA SER A 84 2.30 9.60 -0.02
C SER A 84 2.88 10.87 0.60
N LYS A 85 2.61 11.07 1.89
CA LYS A 85 3.14 12.21 2.61
C LYS A 85 4.67 12.18 2.64
N HIS A 86 5.23 11.03 2.93
CA HIS A 86 6.68 10.88 2.99
C HIS A 86 7.32 11.12 1.62
N PHE A 87 6.71 10.58 0.58
CA PHE A 87 7.16 10.75 -0.80
C PHE A 87 7.19 12.22 -1.19
N LEU A 88 6.09 12.92 -0.90
CA LEU A 88 5.97 14.33 -1.23
C LEU A 88 7.02 15.18 -0.49
N GLU A 89 7.22 14.89 0.80
CA GLU A 89 8.22 15.59 1.60
C GLU A 89 9.63 15.38 1.05
N LYS A 90 9.98 14.14 0.76
CA LYS A 90 11.34 13.79 0.40
C LYS A 90 11.72 14.20 -1.03
N LEU A 91 10.81 14.03 -1.97
CA LEU A 91 11.14 14.26 -3.37
C LEU A 91 10.71 15.62 -3.89
N TYR A 92 9.66 16.19 -3.32
CA TYR A 92 9.10 17.42 -3.86
C TYR A 92 8.97 18.54 -2.83
N ASN A 93 9.63 18.39 -1.70
CA ASN A 93 9.69 19.44 -0.69
C ASN A 93 8.30 19.94 -0.29
N ASN A 94 7.35 19.03 -0.24
CA ASN A 94 5.94 19.28 0.07
C ASN A 94 5.19 20.07 -1.01
N SER A 95 5.74 20.16 -2.22
CA SER A 95 5.07 20.88 -3.29
C SER A 95 4.30 19.92 -4.19
N ILE A 96 2.98 19.91 -4.05
CA ILE A 96 2.11 19.11 -4.91
C ILE A 96 2.20 19.62 -6.35
N GLN A 97 2.30 20.94 -6.51
CA GLN A 97 2.41 21.54 -7.83
C GLN A 97 3.65 21.02 -8.57
N ASN A 98 4.79 20.94 -7.86
CA ASN A 98 6.02 20.44 -8.49
C ASN A 98 5.89 18.98 -8.89
N MET A 99 5.23 18.17 -8.07
CA MET A 99 5.02 16.77 -8.40
C MET A 99 4.14 16.63 -9.66
N ILE A 100 3.04 17.37 -9.72
CA ILE A 100 2.13 17.30 -10.86
C ILE A 100 2.82 17.81 -12.12
N THR A 101 3.60 18.87 -12.01
CA THR A 101 4.36 19.41 -13.14
C THR A 101 5.33 18.37 -13.71
N ALA A 102 6.06 17.68 -12.83
CA ALA A 102 7.02 16.67 -13.27
C ALA A 102 6.31 15.54 -14.03
N LEU A 103 5.17 15.09 -13.49
CA LEU A 103 4.43 13.99 -14.10
C LEU A 103 3.76 14.43 -15.42
N TYR A 104 3.31 15.67 -15.48
CA TYR A 104 2.70 16.19 -16.69
C TYR A 104 3.74 16.34 -17.81
N ASP A 105 4.90 16.89 -17.48
CA ASP A 105 5.99 17.10 -18.44
C ASP A 105 6.50 15.76 -18.99
N SER A 106 6.49 14.71 -18.18
CA SER A 106 6.92 13.39 -18.61
C SER A 106 5.81 12.60 -19.31
N LYS A 107 4.64 13.21 -19.46
CA LYS A 107 3.46 12.64 -20.13
C LYS A 107 2.82 11.48 -19.37
N GLU A 108 3.09 11.41 -18.08
CA GLU A 108 2.43 10.40 -17.23
C GLU A 108 1.03 10.84 -16.82
N ILE A 109 0.77 12.14 -16.83
CA ILE A 109 -0.56 12.70 -16.55
C ILE A 109 -1.13 13.25 -17.85
N LYS A 110 -2.37 12.90 -18.14
CA LYS A 110 -3.07 13.35 -19.34
C LYS A 110 -3.95 14.56 -19.03
N ASN A 111 -4.40 15.22 -20.08
CA ASN A 111 -5.31 16.36 -19.94
C ASN A 111 -6.60 15.94 -19.23
N SER A 112 -7.08 14.71 -19.48
CA SER A 112 -8.27 14.20 -18.80
C SER A 112 -8.06 14.09 -17.29
N ASP A 113 -6.84 13.71 -16.86
CA ASP A 113 -6.51 13.64 -15.44
C ASP A 113 -6.54 15.03 -14.80
N ILE A 114 -6.05 16.03 -15.53
CA ILE A 114 -6.05 17.41 -15.05
C ILE A 114 -7.49 17.91 -14.89
N GLU A 115 -8.37 17.57 -15.84
CA GLU A 115 -9.78 17.92 -15.76
C GLU A 115 -10.45 17.31 -14.53
N GLU A 116 -10.19 16.03 -14.29
CA GLU A 116 -10.73 15.33 -13.12
C GLU A 116 -10.25 16.00 -11.83
N LEU A 117 -8.97 16.34 -11.79
CA LEU A 117 -8.38 16.99 -10.61
C LEU A 117 -9.02 18.37 -10.40
N ARG A 118 -9.18 19.13 -11.48
CA ARG A 118 -9.80 20.45 -11.39
C ARG A 118 -11.22 20.36 -10.84
N ASN A 119 -12.00 19.41 -11.35
CA ASN A 119 -13.37 19.19 -10.88
C ASN A 119 -13.41 18.82 -9.41
N PHE A 120 -12.49 17.96 -8.98
CA PHE A 120 -12.39 17.57 -7.59
C PHE A 120 -12.11 18.78 -6.69
N LEU A 121 -11.15 19.60 -7.08
CA LEU A 121 -10.78 20.79 -6.31
C LEU A 121 -11.93 21.79 -6.23
N ASP A 122 -12.66 21.95 -7.33
CA ASP A 122 -13.83 22.85 -7.37
C ASP A 122 -14.90 22.38 -6.38
N GLN A 123 -15.11 21.06 -6.28
CA GLN A 123 -16.08 20.52 -5.34
C GLN A 123 -15.68 20.78 -3.90
N LEU A 124 -14.39 20.75 -3.60
CA LEU A 124 -13.89 21.04 -2.25
C LEU A 124 -14.14 22.50 -1.87
N GLU A 125 -14.02 23.39 -2.83
CA GLU A 125 -14.22 24.82 -2.57
C GLU A 125 -15.68 25.16 -2.32
N ASP A 126 -16.60 24.35 -2.84
CA ASP A 126 -18.03 24.58 -2.68
C ASP A 126 -18.53 24.19 -1.28
N ASP A 127 -17.71 23.52 -0.51
CA ASP A 127 -18.02 23.18 0.88
C ASP A 127 -17.55 24.30 1.80
#